data_d60b1d402dd374f04eaf1983234d5b44
#
_entry.id   d60b1d402dd374f04eaf1983234d5b44
#
_cell.length_a   1.000
_cell.length_b   1.000
_cell.length_c   1.000
_cell.angle_alpha   90.00
_cell.angle_beta   90.00
_cell.angle_gamma   90.00
#
_symmetry.space_group_name_H-M   'P 1'
#
loop_
_entity.id
_entity.type
_entity.pdbx_description
1 polymer ?
#
loop_
_entity_poly.entity_id
_entity_poly.type
_entity_poly.pdbx_seq_one_letter_code
_entity_poly.pdbx_strand_id
1 'polypeptide(L)'
;MASGTFAAKDAANMVDLESNPSKIIDVVMLGKQLLMTRGAVTTFSITNDVAKYFAIVPVMFASIPALDALNILRLTPHIAVLSALIFNAIVIPALIPIALRGTKFKPQSTLRIFLKNLFIYGVGGVLLPFAAIKLIAIFLVITGGIL
;
A
#
# COMPACT_ATOMS: atom_id res chain seq x y z
N MET A 1 32.93 -15.70 0.64
CA MET A 1 34.35 -15.66 0.30
C MET A 1 34.63 -16.67 -0.79
N ALA A 2 35.24 -16.27 -1.92
CA ALA A 2 35.59 -17.17 -3.00
C ALA A 2 36.61 -18.22 -2.53
N SER A 3 37.43 -17.86 -1.52
CA SER A 3 38.45 -18.70 -0.88
C SER A 3 37.93 -19.62 0.24
N GLY A 4 36.66 -19.63 0.53
CA GLY A 4 36.07 -20.50 1.55
C GLY A 4 36.08 -21.97 1.15
N THR A 5 36.13 -22.88 2.16
CA THR A 5 36.00 -24.31 1.92
C THR A 5 34.67 -24.67 1.24
N PHE A 6 34.64 -25.78 0.50
CA PHE A 6 33.42 -26.23 -0.20
C PHE A 6 32.24 -26.40 0.78
N ALA A 7 32.50 -27.01 1.94
CA ALA A 7 31.51 -27.20 2.99
C ALA A 7 30.95 -25.88 3.54
N ALA A 8 31.81 -24.84 3.67
CA ALA A 8 31.37 -23.53 4.12
C ALA A 8 30.49 -22.81 3.07
N LYS A 9 30.78 -23.01 1.77
CA LYS A 9 29.94 -22.46 0.68
C LYS A 9 28.60 -23.15 0.60
N ASP A 10 28.57 -24.46 0.81
CA ASP A 10 27.36 -25.27 0.75
C ASP A 10 26.41 -24.98 1.92
N ALA A 11 26.96 -24.66 3.10
CA ALA A 11 26.19 -24.31 4.29
C ALA A 11 25.75 -22.82 4.31
N ALA A 12 26.29 -21.96 3.43
CA ALA A 12 26.02 -20.54 3.44
C ALA A 12 24.77 -20.18 2.61
N ASN A 13 23.92 -19.34 3.16
CA ASN A 13 22.79 -18.75 2.42
C ASN A 13 23.23 -17.73 1.37
N MET A 14 24.46 -17.22 1.45
CA MET A 14 25.02 -16.24 0.54
C MET A 14 26.54 -16.41 0.45
N VAL A 15 27.06 -16.36 -0.77
CA VAL A 15 28.51 -16.45 -1.05
C VAL A 15 28.96 -15.21 -1.81
N ASP A 16 29.93 -14.47 -1.23
CA ASP A 16 30.58 -13.36 -1.91
C ASP A 16 31.70 -13.91 -2.83
N LEU A 17 31.50 -13.77 -4.13
CA LEU A 17 32.43 -14.25 -5.16
C LEU A 17 33.65 -13.33 -5.35
N GLU A 18 33.51 -12.05 -5.04
CA GLU A 18 34.57 -11.06 -5.22
C GLU A 18 35.47 -10.93 -3.98
N SER A 19 35.11 -11.56 -2.86
CA SER A 19 35.82 -11.46 -1.57
C SER A 19 35.99 -10.02 -1.09
N ASN A 20 35.02 -9.17 -1.40
CA ASN A 20 35.01 -7.76 -1.02
C ASN A 20 34.10 -7.52 0.18
N PRO A 21 34.62 -7.25 1.38
CA PRO A 21 33.82 -7.03 2.58
C PRO A 21 32.80 -5.88 2.46
N SER A 22 33.07 -4.89 1.59
CA SER A 22 32.16 -3.76 1.35
C SER A 22 30.83 -4.18 0.73
N LYS A 23 30.76 -5.33 0.06
CA LYS A 23 29.50 -5.90 -0.50
C LYS A 23 28.46 -6.24 0.58
N ILE A 24 28.92 -6.51 1.80
CA ILE A 24 28.02 -6.74 2.95
C ILE A 24 27.16 -5.50 3.19
N ILE A 25 27.71 -4.30 3.02
CA ILE A 25 26.98 -3.03 3.17
C ILE A 25 25.88 -2.95 2.13
N ASP A 26 26.14 -3.29 0.88
CA ASP A 26 25.17 -3.27 -0.22
C ASP A 26 24.02 -4.26 0.06
N VAL A 27 24.34 -5.45 0.55
CA VAL A 27 23.35 -6.47 0.95
C VAL A 27 22.46 -5.97 2.08
N VAL A 28 23.05 -5.36 3.11
CA VAL A 28 22.31 -4.78 4.23
C VAL A 28 21.42 -3.62 3.77
N MET A 29 21.92 -2.77 2.89
CA MET A 29 21.15 -1.67 2.31
C MET A 29 19.96 -2.19 1.51
N LEU A 30 20.17 -3.19 0.66
CA LEU A 30 19.10 -3.82 -0.12
C LEU A 30 18.05 -4.50 0.79
N GLY A 31 18.49 -5.22 1.81
CA GLY A 31 17.62 -5.82 2.81
C GLY A 31 16.74 -4.78 3.53
N LYS A 32 17.33 -3.67 3.97
CA LYS A 32 16.59 -2.56 4.58
C LYS A 32 15.61 -1.91 3.60
N GLN A 33 15.99 -1.73 2.35
CA GLN A 33 15.12 -1.19 1.31
C GLN A 33 13.89 -2.08 1.10
N LEU A 34 14.07 -3.39 1.01
CA LEU A 34 12.97 -4.36 0.87
C LEU A 34 12.03 -4.34 2.07
N LEU A 35 12.56 -4.32 3.29
CA LEU A 35 11.75 -4.24 4.51
C LEU A 35 10.94 -2.96 4.56
N MET A 36 11.53 -1.82 4.22
CA MET A 36 10.84 -0.53 4.18
C MET A 36 9.74 -0.49 3.14
N THR A 37 10.00 -1.05 1.95
CA THR A 37 9.02 -1.13 0.87
C THR A 37 7.83 -1.98 1.29
N ARG A 38 8.06 -3.16 1.87
CA ARG A 38 7.00 -4.02 2.39
C ARG A 38 6.19 -3.31 3.47
N GLY A 39 6.84 -2.65 4.42
CA GLY A 39 6.18 -1.88 5.47
C GLY A 39 5.31 -0.76 4.91
N ALA A 40 5.79 0.00 3.93
CA ALA A 40 5.04 1.07 3.29
C ALA A 40 3.81 0.55 2.53
N VAL A 41 3.96 -0.49 1.73
CA VAL A 41 2.86 -1.11 0.97
C VAL A 41 1.83 -1.74 1.91
N THR A 42 2.27 -2.42 2.96
CA THR A 42 1.37 -3.00 3.98
C THR A 42 0.58 -1.91 4.70
N THR A 43 1.24 -0.85 5.15
CA THR A 43 0.58 0.30 5.81
C THR A 43 -0.47 0.91 4.88
N PHE A 44 -0.11 1.15 3.62
CA PHE A 44 -1.05 1.69 2.63
C PHE A 44 -2.24 0.75 2.43
N SER A 45 -2.00 -0.55 2.24
CA SER A 45 -3.06 -1.53 2.00
C SER A 45 -4.04 -1.61 3.17
N ILE A 46 -3.55 -1.76 4.40
CA ILE A 46 -4.40 -1.81 5.60
C ILE A 46 -5.20 -0.51 5.75
N THR A 47 -4.54 0.64 5.62
CA THR A 47 -5.21 1.93 5.78
C THR A 47 -6.25 2.17 4.69
N ASN A 48 -5.94 1.77 3.45
CA ASN A 48 -6.85 1.83 2.32
C ASN A 48 -8.07 0.93 2.50
N ASP A 49 -7.90 -0.28 3.06
CA ASP A 49 -9.00 -1.18 3.33
C ASP A 49 -9.91 -0.66 4.45
N VAL A 50 -9.34 -0.16 5.54
CA VAL A 50 -10.08 0.48 6.62
C VAL A 50 -10.86 1.69 6.10
N ALA A 51 -10.23 2.55 5.30
CA ALA A 51 -10.87 3.73 4.73
C ALA A 51 -12.06 3.38 3.82
N LYS A 52 -11.97 2.30 3.04
CA LYS A 52 -13.08 1.80 2.22
C LYS A 52 -14.27 1.36 3.06
N TYR A 53 -14.03 0.69 4.18
CA TYR A 53 -15.13 0.34 5.10
C TYR A 53 -15.84 1.58 5.63
N PHE A 54 -15.10 2.62 6.02
CA PHE A 54 -15.70 3.89 6.44
C PHE A 54 -16.44 4.62 5.30
N ALA A 55 -16.09 4.38 4.05
CA ALA A 55 -16.78 4.94 2.90
C ALA A 55 -18.07 4.18 2.53
N ILE A 56 -18.11 2.85 2.73
CA ILE A 56 -19.20 1.98 2.25
C ILE A 56 -20.21 1.69 3.35
N VAL A 57 -19.76 1.36 4.57
CA VAL A 57 -20.64 0.94 5.67
C VAL A 57 -21.72 1.99 6.00
N PRO A 58 -21.41 3.29 6.14
CA PRO A 58 -22.45 4.30 6.41
C PRO A 58 -23.53 4.36 5.33
N VAL A 59 -23.12 4.17 4.07
CA VAL A 59 -24.06 4.18 2.93
C VAL A 59 -25.00 2.98 2.96
N MET A 60 -24.49 1.80 3.37
CA MET A 60 -25.30 0.57 3.48
C MET A 60 -26.35 0.66 4.59
N PHE A 61 -26.08 1.42 5.63
CA PHE A 61 -26.93 1.60 6.80
C PHE A 61 -27.52 3.02 6.91
N ALA A 62 -27.81 3.65 5.78
CA ALA A 62 -28.38 5.01 5.71
C ALA A 62 -29.72 5.17 6.43
N SER A 63 -30.44 4.06 6.73
CA SER A 63 -31.65 4.08 7.56
C SER A 63 -31.40 4.42 9.03
N ILE A 64 -30.15 4.33 9.50
CA ILE A 64 -29.74 4.67 10.86
C ILE A 64 -29.16 6.08 10.86
N PRO A 65 -29.81 7.09 11.49
CA PRO A 65 -29.37 8.50 11.41
C PRO A 65 -27.93 8.74 11.84
N ALA A 66 -27.46 7.99 12.85
CA ALA A 66 -26.08 8.10 13.33
C ALA A 66 -25.04 7.64 12.28
N LEU A 67 -25.37 6.66 11.44
CA LEU A 67 -24.51 6.16 10.37
C LEU A 67 -24.65 7.00 9.10
N ASP A 68 -25.82 7.51 8.80
CA ASP A 68 -26.03 8.42 7.66
C ASP A 68 -25.23 9.72 7.83
N ALA A 69 -25.06 10.21 9.06
CA ALA A 69 -24.19 11.35 9.34
C ALA A 69 -22.73 11.11 8.94
N LEU A 70 -22.28 9.86 8.88
CA LEU A 70 -20.94 9.46 8.44
C LEU A 70 -20.87 9.22 6.92
N ASN A 71 -21.96 9.32 6.19
CA ASN A 71 -21.99 9.18 4.72
C ASN A 71 -21.40 10.42 4.03
N ILE A 72 -20.08 10.60 4.17
CA ILE A 72 -19.32 11.75 3.65
C ILE A 72 -19.45 11.85 2.13
N LEU A 73 -19.52 10.73 1.44
CA LEU A 73 -19.53 10.69 -0.03
C LEU A 73 -20.94 10.92 -0.61
N ARG A 74 -22.00 10.77 0.21
CA ARG A 74 -23.41 10.90 -0.20
C ARG A 74 -23.74 10.10 -1.45
N LEU A 75 -23.37 8.81 -1.43
CA LEU A 75 -23.59 7.86 -2.51
C LEU A 75 -24.80 6.97 -2.21
N THR A 76 -25.40 6.41 -3.25
CA THR A 76 -26.36 5.31 -3.10
C THR A 76 -25.63 3.99 -2.85
N PRO A 77 -26.22 3.00 -2.14
CA PRO A 77 -25.55 1.75 -1.82
C PRO A 77 -24.98 1.03 -3.04
N HIS A 78 -25.72 0.95 -4.14
CA HIS A 78 -25.28 0.27 -5.35
C HIS A 78 -24.05 0.95 -5.98
N ILE A 79 -24.07 2.28 -6.09
CA ILE A 79 -22.96 3.06 -6.65
C ILE A 79 -21.74 2.98 -5.73
N ALA A 80 -21.92 3.02 -4.42
CA ALA A 80 -20.82 2.92 -3.47
C ALA A 80 -20.09 1.58 -3.58
N VAL A 81 -20.83 0.47 -3.60
CA VAL A 81 -20.24 -0.88 -3.73
C VAL A 81 -19.58 -1.05 -5.09
N LEU A 82 -20.25 -0.67 -6.18
CA LEU A 82 -19.70 -0.81 -7.54
C LEU A 82 -18.41 0.03 -7.70
N SER A 83 -18.44 1.28 -7.25
CA SER A 83 -17.25 2.16 -7.31
C SER A 83 -16.09 1.61 -6.49
N ALA A 84 -16.35 1.01 -5.32
CA ALA A 84 -15.31 0.40 -4.50
C ALA A 84 -14.74 -0.87 -5.14
N LEU A 85 -15.55 -1.68 -5.81
CA LEU A 85 -15.09 -2.85 -6.56
C LEU A 85 -14.19 -2.44 -7.73
N ILE A 86 -14.60 -1.45 -8.53
CA ILE A 86 -13.80 -0.91 -9.63
C ILE A 86 -12.49 -0.34 -9.10
N PHE A 87 -12.53 0.43 -8.00
CA PHE A 87 -11.34 0.95 -7.37
C PHE A 87 -10.37 -0.15 -6.95
N ASN A 88 -10.84 -1.24 -6.34
CA ASN A 88 -10.02 -2.39 -5.98
C ASN A 88 -9.38 -3.06 -7.20
N ALA A 89 -10.15 -3.23 -8.27
CA ALA A 89 -9.65 -3.80 -9.52
C ALA A 89 -8.52 -2.97 -10.15
N ILE A 90 -8.47 -1.67 -9.88
CA ILE A 90 -7.43 -0.77 -10.37
C ILE A 90 -6.25 -0.69 -9.39
N VAL A 91 -6.54 -0.51 -8.08
CA VAL A 91 -5.49 -0.22 -7.10
C VAL A 91 -4.60 -1.43 -6.83
N ILE A 92 -5.16 -2.64 -6.82
CA ILE A 92 -4.38 -3.86 -6.55
C ILE A 92 -3.28 -4.06 -7.61
N PRO A 93 -3.57 -4.09 -8.93
CA PRO A 93 -2.53 -4.16 -9.95
C PRO A 93 -1.56 -2.97 -9.93
N ALA A 94 -2.04 -1.76 -9.60
CA ALA A 94 -1.19 -0.57 -9.52
C ALA A 94 -0.18 -0.62 -8.37
N LEU A 95 -0.51 -1.31 -7.26
CA LEU A 95 0.41 -1.48 -6.13
C LEU A 95 1.57 -2.44 -6.45
N ILE A 96 1.39 -3.40 -7.35
CA ILE A 96 2.42 -4.39 -7.69
C ILE A 96 3.70 -3.73 -8.21
N PRO A 97 3.68 -2.85 -9.24
CA PRO A 97 4.88 -2.17 -9.71
C PRO A 97 5.54 -1.30 -8.62
N ILE A 98 4.75 -0.69 -7.75
CA ILE A 98 5.26 0.13 -6.64
C ILE A 98 6.01 -0.76 -5.63
N ALA A 99 5.44 -1.93 -5.31
CA ALA A 99 6.06 -2.91 -4.44
C ALA A 99 7.36 -3.47 -5.02
N LEU A 100 7.41 -3.70 -6.34
CA LEU A 100 8.57 -4.24 -7.04
C LEU A 100 9.71 -3.22 -7.20
N ARG A 101 9.39 -1.97 -7.51
CA ARG A 101 10.40 -0.91 -7.67
C ARG A 101 11.06 -0.51 -6.36
N GLY A 102 10.38 -0.72 -5.25
CA GLY A 102 10.87 -0.37 -3.93
C GLY A 102 10.91 1.14 -3.64
N THR A 103 10.98 1.48 -2.38
CA THR A 103 11.22 2.85 -1.92
C THR A 103 12.72 3.13 -1.90
N LYS A 104 13.14 4.30 -2.39
CA LYS A 104 14.57 4.69 -2.34
C LYS A 104 15.03 4.75 -0.89
N PHE A 105 16.04 3.93 -0.57
CA PHE A 105 16.67 3.96 0.74
C PHE A 105 17.54 5.22 0.85
N LYS A 106 17.29 6.01 1.89
CA LYS A 106 18.20 7.06 2.33
C LYS A 106 18.68 6.71 3.74
N PRO A 107 19.98 6.74 4.03
CA PRO A 107 20.49 6.45 5.37
C PRO A 107 20.00 7.52 6.36
N GLN A 108 18.96 7.21 7.08
CA GLN A 108 18.35 8.04 8.13
C GLN A 108 18.00 7.15 9.32
N SER A 109 17.69 7.75 10.48
CA SER A 109 17.27 6.95 11.64
C SER A 109 16.00 6.17 11.32
N THR A 110 15.95 4.91 11.73
CA THR A 110 14.84 3.98 11.46
C THR A 110 13.48 4.57 11.90
N LEU A 111 13.46 5.24 13.05
CA LEU A 111 12.24 5.87 13.59
C LEU A 111 11.71 6.99 12.66
N ARG A 112 12.60 7.84 12.15
CA ARG A 112 12.21 8.94 11.25
C ARG A 112 11.65 8.42 9.95
N ILE A 113 12.26 7.37 9.39
CA ILE A 113 11.78 6.71 8.18
C ILE A 113 10.40 6.07 8.42
N PHE A 114 10.26 5.36 9.54
CA PHE A 114 8.99 4.74 9.93
C PHE A 114 7.87 5.77 10.06
N LEU A 115 8.07 6.84 10.82
CA LEU A 115 7.08 7.89 11.00
C LEU A 115 6.73 8.60 9.69
N LYS A 116 7.72 8.88 8.85
CA LYS A 116 7.50 9.48 7.53
C LYS A 116 6.67 8.57 6.63
N ASN A 117 7.00 7.28 6.59
CA ASN A 117 6.25 6.30 5.80
C ASN A 117 4.83 6.12 6.34
N LEU A 118 4.68 6.01 7.65
CA LEU A 118 3.37 5.91 8.30
C LEU A 118 2.50 7.13 7.96
N PHE A 119 3.06 8.34 7.99
CA PHE A 119 2.31 9.55 7.67
C PHE A 119 1.95 9.60 6.17
N ILE A 120 2.92 9.41 5.27
CA ILE A 120 2.68 9.50 3.82
C ILE A 120 1.73 8.40 3.33
N TYR A 121 2.02 7.14 3.67
CA TYR A 121 1.24 6.00 3.19
C TYR A 121 -0.03 5.79 4.01
N GLY A 122 -0.04 6.17 5.30
CA GLY A 122 -1.23 6.16 6.14
C GLY A 122 -2.24 7.21 5.69
N VAL A 123 -1.84 8.48 5.60
CA VAL A 123 -2.72 9.57 5.12
C VAL A 123 -3.13 9.34 3.66
N GLY A 124 -2.17 8.96 2.79
CA GLY A 124 -2.47 8.63 1.41
C GLY A 124 -3.42 7.45 1.27
N GLY A 125 -3.26 6.41 2.11
CA GLY A 125 -4.15 5.25 2.17
C GLY A 125 -5.57 5.60 2.63
N VAL A 126 -5.76 6.64 3.45
CA VAL A 126 -7.10 7.13 3.83
C VAL A 126 -7.70 8.00 2.73
N LEU A 127 -6.98 9.00 2.24
CA LEU A 127 -7.53 10.00 1.31
C LEU A 127 -7.80 9.43 -0.08
N LEU A 128 -6.94 8.54 -0.56
CA LEU A 128 -7.02 8.01 -1.92
C LEU A 128 -8.32 7.23 -2.19
N PRO A 129 -8.79 6.30 -1.33
CA PRO A 129 -10.05 5.61 -1.56
C PRO A 129 -11.24 6.57 -1.60
N PHE A 130 -11.32 7.54 -0.69
CA PHE A 130 -12.43 8.51 -0.69
C PHE A 130 -12.47 9.32 -1.99
N ALA A 131 -11.33 9.84 -2.43
CA ALA A 131 -11.24 10.58 -3.68
C ALA A 131 -11.55 9.70 -4.90
N ALA A 132 -10.94 8.51 -4.97
CA ALA A 132 -11.10 7.62 -6.11
C ALA A 132 -12.52 7.04 -6.22
N ILE A 133 -13.11 6.59 -5.12
CA ILE A 133 -14.50 6.09 -5.08
C ILE A 133 -15.46 7.20 -5.52
N LYS A 134 -15.26 8.43 -5.04
CA LYS A 134 -16.10 9.56 -5.45
C LYS A 134 -15.97 9.87 -6.94
N LEU A 135 -14.75 9.87 -7.49
CA LEU A 135 -14.51 10.09 -8.93
C LEU A 135 -15.13 9.00 -9.78
N ILE A 136 -14.96 7.73 -9.40
CA ILE A 136 -15.56 6.59 -10.10
C ILE A 136 -17.09 6.67 -10.04
N ALA A 137 -17.65 7.02 -8.89
CA ALA A 137 -19.08 7.19 -8.73
C ALA A 137 -19.64 8.29 -9.63
N ILE A 138 -18.97 9.45 -9.72
CA ILE A 138 -19.36 10.53 -10.63
C ILE A 138 -19.29 10.04 -12.09
N PHE A 139 -18.23 9.32 -12.46
CA PHE A 139 -18.11 8.76 -13.81
C PHE A 139 -19.24 7.77 -14.13
N LEU A 140 -19.58 6.88 -13.20
CA LEU A 140 -20.68 5.92 -13.37
C LEU A 140 -22.05 6.62 -13.54
N VAL A 141 -22.30 7.67 -12.79
CA VAL A 141 -23.55 8.46 -12.90
C VAL A 141 -23.63 9.16 -14.26
N ILE A 142 -22.52 9.74 -14.74
CA ILE A 142 -22.49 10.46 -16.02
C ILE A 142 -22.61 9.51 -17.21
N THR A 143 -21.91 8.36 -17.17
CA THR A 143 -21.85 7.44 -18.34
C THR A 143 -23.00 6.43 -18.38
N GLY A 144 -23.54 6.04 -17.24
CA GLY A 144 -24.47 4.91 -17.17
C GLY A 144 -25.91 5.28 -16.87
N GLY A 145 -26.22 6.52 -16.50
CA GLY A 145 -27.58 6.86 -16.06
C GLY A 145 -28.13 5.87 -15.01
N ILE A 146 -27.26 5.27 -14.21
CA ILE A 146 -27.64 4.33 -13.16
C ILE A 146 -28.16 5.17 -12.00
N LEU A 147 -29.43 5.41 -12.04
CA LEU A 147 -30.22 5.93 -10.94
C LEU A 147 -30.49 4.80 -9.93
#